data_cc5f46cdda5e2905b3b04aa9e1b55ee6
#
_entry.id   cc5f46cdda5e2905b3b04aa9e1b55ee6
#
_cell.length_a   1.000
_cell.length_b   1.000
_cell.length_c   1.000
_cell.angle_alpha   90.00
_cell.angle_beta   90.00
_cell.angle_gamma   90.00
#
_symmetry.space_group_name_H-M   'P 1'
#
loop_
_entity.id
_entity.type
_entity.pdbx_description
1 polymer ?
#
loop_
_entity_poly.entity_id
_entity_poly.type
_entity_poly.pdbx_seq_one_letter_code
_entity_poly.pdbx_strand_id
1 'polypeptide(L)'
;PNRMAIKYGPWVLAGKLGNKRIDPMKDIPVLITDNKPVSEWIRRISLDSLLFKTQNIGEPSDIVLAPFYTLYNERYIVYFDVFDSTGWERRKQEYQNYLREQEVLKQQTVDFIQLGEMEPEREHSLKGSNTAVGEFIGRKFRLSWNDGWFTFDMKVTDQTPLQLIMTCCGNDGESCSFDIYIDDKLLRSVTMRLQKSEDFYDMKIDIPFESTSNK
;
A
#
# COMPACT_ATOMS: atom_id res chain seq x y z
N PRO A 1 5.31 4.54 -14.76
CA PRO A 1 6.14 3.63 -15.55
C PRO A 1 5.39 3.17 -16.80
N ASN A 2 6.12 3.00 -17.90
CA ASN A 2 5.57 2.30 -19.05
C ASN A 2 5.59 0.81 -18.75
N ARG A 3 4.57 0.09 -19.23
CA ARG A 3 4.45 -1.34 -19.07
C ARG A 3 4.62 -2.04 -20.40
N MET A 4 5.45 -3.08 -20.47
CA MET A 4 5.67 -3.84 -21.69
C MET A 4 5.53 -5.35 -21.48
N ALA A 5 5.10 -6.05 -22.53
CA ALA A 5 5.24 -7.49 -22.68
C ALA A 5 6.26 -7.79 -23.79
N ILE A 6 7.07 -8.82 -23.59
CA ILE A 6 8.09 -9.21 -24.55
C ILE A 6 7.55 -10.36 -25.40
N LYS A 7 7.73 -10.28 -26.72
CA LYS A 7 7.29 -11.31 -27.66
C LYS A 7 8.46 -11.80 -28.53
N TYR A 8 8.44 -13.09 -28.83
CA TYR A 8 9.31 -13.70 -29.83
C TYR A 8 8.45 -14.43 -30.87
N GLY A 9 8.28 -13.83 -32.03
CA GLY A 9 7.29 -14.27 -33.00
C GLY A 9 5.88 -14.29 -32.40
N PRO A 10 5.15 -15.40 -32.47
CA PRO A 10 3.81 -15.53 -31.87
C PRO A 10 3.83 -15.74 -30.36
N TRP A 11 4.98 -16.00 -29.74
CA TRP A 11 5.09 -16.37 -28.33
C TRP A 11 5.28 -15.16 -27.42
N VAL A 12 4.46 -15.06 -26.39
CA VAL A 12 4.70 -14.14 -25.28
C VAL A 12 5.72 -14.79 -24.34
N LEU A 13 6.78 -14.05 -24.02
CA LEU A 13 7.81 -14.47 -23.08
C LEU A 13 7.47 -13.97 -21.68
N ALA A 14 7.55 -14.85 -20.71
CA ALA A 14 7.38 -14.52 -19.31
C ALA A 14 8.70 -14.69 -18.56
N GLY A 15 8.94 -13.81 -17.60
CA GLY A 15 10.09 -13.84 -16.72
C GLY A 15 9.89 -14.87 -15.62
N LYS A 16 10.86 -15.75 -15.43
CA LYS A 16 10.86 -16.79 -14.41
C LYS A 16 11.19 -16.19 -13.05
N LEU A 17 10.29 -16.35 -12.07
CA LEU A 17 10.47 -15.87 -10.69
C LEU A 17 10.77 -17.01 -9.71
N GLY A 18 10.73 -18.27 -10.19
CA GLY A 18 10.96 -19.45 -9.35
C GLY A 18 9.84 -19.67 -8.32
N ASN A 19 10.14 -20.50 -7.31
CA ASN A 19 9.14 -20.95 -6.32
C ASN A 19 9.31 -20.33 -4.92
N LYS A 20 10.32 -19.49 -4.71
CA LYS A 20 10.53 -18.82 -3.42
C LYS A 20 9.41 -17.81 -3.17
N ARG A 21 9.14 -17.54 -1.89
CA ARG A 21 8.24 -16.45 -1.52
C ARG A 21 8.80 -15.14 -2.07
N ILE A 22 8.00 -14.42 -2.80
CA ILE A 22 8.36 -13.15 -3.45
C ILE A 22 7.85 -12.01 -2.55
N ASP A 23 8.72 -11.05 -2.25
CA ASP A 23 8.32 -9.73 -1.78
C ASP A 23 7.92 -8.90 -3.02
N PRO A 24 6.64 -8.53 -3.18
CA PRO A 24 6.18 -7.80 -4.36
C PRO A 24 6.89 -6.45 -4.57
N MET A 25 7.44 -5.88 -3.52
CA MET A 25 8.09 -4.58 -3.56
C MET A 25 9.58 -4.65 -3.93
N LYS A 26 10.22 -5.81 -3.72
CA LYS A 26 11.67 -5.97 -3.89
C LYS A 26 12.06 -7.01 -4.94
N ASP A 27 11.24 -8.04 -5.10
CA ASP A 27 11.60 -9.22 -5.88
C ASP A 27 10.94 -9.27 -7.26
N ILE A 28 9.99 -8.36 -7.56
CA ILE A 28 9.42 -8.25 -8.90
C ILE A 28 10.36 -7.42 -9.77
N PRO A 29 10.96 -8.04 -10.80
CA PRO A 29 11.93 -7.35 -11.63
C PRO A 29 11.29 -6.25 -12.48
N VAL A 30 11.99 -5.14 -12.56
CA VAL A 30 11.75 -4.05 -13.51
C VAL A 30 12.85 -4.03 -14.57
N LEU A 31 12.60 -3.36 -15.69
CA LEU A 31 13.56 -3.24 -16.77
C LEU A 31 14.01 -1.79 -16.94
N ILE A 32 15.33 -1.57 -16.85
CA ILE A 32 15.95 -0.24 -17.04
C ILE A 32 16.57 -0.21 -18.43
N THR A 33 15.78 0.16 -19.43
CA THR A 33 16.18 0.00 -20.83
C THR A 33 16.89 1.21 -21.42
N ASP A 34 16.72 2.39 -20.85
CA ASP A 34 17.21 3.66 -21.41
C ASP A 34 16.83 3.83 -22.89
N ASN A 35 15.63 3.35 -23.26
CA ASN A 35 15.13 3.32 -24.63
C ASN A 35 15.98 2.50 -25.63
N LYS A 36 16.85 1.63 -25.16
CA LYS A 36 17.62 0.72 -26.01
C LYS A 36 16.70 -0.30 -26.70
N PRO A 37 16.97 -0.65 -27.94
CA PRO A 37 16.19 -1.66 -28.65
C PRO A 37 16.37 -3.03 -27.99
N VAL A 38 15.29 -3.85 -28.05
CA VAL A 38 15.24 -5.18 -27.41
C VAL A 38 16.41 -6.09 -27.82
N SER A 39 16.89 -5.98 -29.06
CA SER A 39 18.02 -6.76 -29.59
C SER A 39 19.33 -6.50 -28.85
N GLU A 40 19.49 -5.38 -28.14
CA GLU A 40 20.74 -5.06 -27.41
C GLU A 40 20.80 -5.70 -26.02
N TRP A 41 19.64 -6.00 -25.44
CA TRP A 41 19.58 -6.45 -24.04
C TRP A 41 18.85 -7.78 -23.82
N ILE A 42 18.40 -8.48 -24.89
CA ILE A 42 17.93 -9.88 -24.80
C ILE A 42 18.88 -10.78 -25.55
N ARG A 43 19.28 -11.86 -24.89
CA ARG A 43 20.05 -12.92 -25.53
C ARG A 43 19.38 -14.28 -25.35
N ARG A 44 19.39 -15.09 -26.39
CA ARG A 44 19.02 -16.51 -26.31
C ARG A 44 20.13 -17.26 -25.60
N ILE A 45 19.76 -18.03 -24.57
CA ILE A 45 20.70 -18.77 -23.72
C ILE A 45 20.66 -20.28 -23.95
N SER A 46 19.76 -20.77 -24.81
CA SER A 46 19.68 -22.19 -25.21
C SER A 46 19.36 -22.31 -26.69
N LEU A 47 20.04 -23.19 -27.38
CA LEU A 47 19.75 -23.50 -28.79
C LEU A 47 18.59 -24.48 -28.95
N ASP A 48 18.38 -25.35 -27.97
CA ASP A 48 17.38 -26.41 -28.01
C ASP A 48 16.03 -25.99 -27.42
N SER A 49 15.98 -24.82 -26.77
CA SER A 49 14.77 -24.29 -26.16
C SER A 49 14.64 -22.78 -26.40
N LEU A 50 13.43 -22.26 -26.25
CA LEU A 50 13.13 -20.82 -26.36
C LEU A 50 13.40 -20.12 -25.02
N LEU A 51 14.64 -20.25 -24.51
CA LEU A 51 15.09 -19.59 -23.30
C LEU A 51 15.94 -18.36 -23.67
N PHE A 52 15.60 -17.24 -23.04
CA PHE A 52 16.29 -15.98 -23.20
C PHE A 52 16.67 -15.41 -21.83
N LYS A 53 17.59 -14.47 -21.80
CA LYS A 53 17.96 -13.72 -20.61
C LYS A 53 18.16 -12.26 -20.95
N THR A 54 17.66 -11.37 -20.07
CA THR A 54 18.02 -9.95 -20.15
C THR A 54 19.49 -9.77 -19.79
N GLN A 55 20.07 -8.67 -20.24
CA GLN A 55 21.47 -8.34 -19.99
C GLN A 55 21.62 -6.90 -19.56
N ASN A 56 22.06 -6.71 -18.31
CA ASN A 56 22.38 -5.41 -17.70
C ASN A 56 21.23 -4.40 -17.70
N ILE A 57 20.00 -4.88 -17.65
CA ILE A 57 18.80 -4.03 -17.59
C ILE A 57 17.78 -4.48 -16.54
N GLY A 58 17.94 -5.68 -15.99
CA GLY A 58 17.04 -6.21 -14.96
C GLY A 58 17.43 -5.71 -13.57
N GLU A 59 16.46 -5.20 -12.82
CA GLU A 59 16.65 -4.80 -11.42
C GLU A 59 15.60 -5.55 -10.57
N PRO A 60 15.95 -6.27 -9.48
CA PRO A 60 17.27 -6.33 -8.84
C PRO A 60 18.32 -7.19 -9.57
N SER A 61 17.91 -7.95 -10.58
CA SER A 61 18.81 -8.75 -11.38
C SER A 61 18.21 -9.07 -12.75
N ASP A 62 19.09 -9.42 -13.68
CA ASP A 62 18.65 -9.92 -15.00
C ASP A 62 17.81 -11.17 -14.90
N ILE A 63 16.77 -11.25 -15.71
CA ILE A 63 15.73 -12.28 -15.65
C ILE A 63 15.82 -13.27 -16.82
N VAL A 64 15.60 -14.53 -16.52
CA VAL A 64 15.42 -15.56 -17.55
C VAL A 64 13.97 -15.54 -18.05
N LEU A 65 13.82 -15.53 -19.35
CA LEU A 65 12.54 -15.46 -20.05
C LEU A 65 12.29 -16.79 -20.79
N ALA A 66 11.05 -17.26 -20.73
CA ALA A 66 10.57 -18.44 -21.47
C ALA A 66 9.16 -18.17 -22.01
N PRO A 67 8.70 -18.92 -23.05
CA PRO A 67 7.31 -18.85 -23.46
C PRO A 67 6.39 -19.13 -22.26
N PHE A 68 5.43 -18.24 -21.98
CA PHE A 68 4.61 -18.31 -20.76
C PHE A 68 3.87 -19.64 -20.63
N TYR A 69 3.48 -20.27 -21.73
CA TYR A 69 2.78 -21.57 -21.72
C TYR A 69 3.64 -22.75 -21.22
N THR A 70 4.96 -22.54 -21.04
CA THR A 70 5.88 -23.56 -20.47
C THR A 70 6.05 -23.42 -18.97
N LEU A 71 5.50 -22.37 -18.35
CA LEU A 71 5.71 -22.01 -16.95
C LEU A 71 4.48 -22.35 -16.09
N TYR A 72 4.24 -23.63 -15.80
CA TYR A 72 3.09 -24.05 -14.98
C TYR A 72 3.43 -24.44 -13.53
N ASN A 73 4.71 -24.63 -13.20
CA ASN A 73 5.13 -25.07 -11.87
C ASN A 73 5.97 -24.03 -11.13
N GLU A 74 6.00 -22.81 -11.62
CA GLU A 74 6.75 -21.71 -11.00
C GLU A 74 6.01 -20.37 -11.19
N ARG A 75 6.34 -19.40 -10.36
CA ARG A 75 5.83 -18.03 -10.53
C ARG A 75 6.49 -17.37 -11.73
N TYR A 76 5.76 -16.51 -12.40
CA TYR A 76 6.26 -15.77 -13.55
C TYR A 76 5.64 -14.38 -13.64
N ILE A 77 6.28 -13.52 -14.40
CA ILE A 77 5.79 -12.20 -14.75
C ILE A 77 5.74 -12.03 -16.27
N VAL A 78 4.65 -11.49 -16.79
CA VAL A 78 4.45 -11.25 -18.22
C VAL A 78 4.61 -9.78 -18.57
N TYR A 79 4.17 -8.90 -17.68
CA TYR A 79 4.18 -7.46 -17.87
C TYR A 79 5.26 -6.82 -16.99
N PHE A 80 6.26 -6.24 -17.61
CA PHE A 80 7.37 -5.59 -16.93
C PHE A 80 7.13 -4.08 -16.88
N ASP A 81 7.33 -3.48 -15.72
CA ASP A 81 7.47 -2.03 -15.62
C ASP A 81 8.84 -1.61 -16.16
N VAL A 82 8.83 -0.60 -17.03
CA VAL A 82 10.01 -0.15 -17.76
C VAL A 82 10.35 1.27 -17.35
N PHE A 83 11.62 1.50 -17.12
CA PHE A 83 12.18 2.80 -16.74
C PHE A 83 13.38 3.17 -17.62
N ASP A 84 13.68 4.45 -17.68
CA ASP A 84 15.02 4.93 -17.91
C ASP A 84 15.80 5.03 -16.58
N SER A 85 17.11 5.17 -16.65
CA SER A 85 17.96 5.25 -15.45
C SER A 85 17.55 6.37 -14.50
N THR A 86 17.21 7.54 -15.04
CA THR A 86 16.76 8.69 -14.24
C THR A 86 15.42 8.44 -13.54
N GLY A 87 14.47 7.88 -14.26
CA GLY A 87 13.15 7.53 -13.72
C GLY A 87 13.24 6.46 -12.64
N TRP A 88 14.15 5.49 -12.81
CA TRP A 88 14.41 4.47 -11.79
C TRP A 88 15.01 5.06 -10.52
N GLU A 89 16.04 5.90 -10.63
CA GLU A 89 16.64 6.56 -9.47
C GLU A 89 15.62 7.42 -8.71
N ARG A 90 14.77 8.17 -9.43
CA ARG A 90 13.67 8.92 -8.82
C ARG A 90 12.72 7.98 -8.08
N ARG A 91 12.32 6.86 -8.69
CA ARG A 91 11.43 5.87 -8.06
C ARG A 91 12.02 5.28 -6.80
N LYS A 92 13.32 4.96 -6.80
CA LYS A 92 14.04 4.49 -5.60
C LYS A 92 14.02 5.53 -4.48
N GLN A 93 14.28 6.80 -4.81
CA GLN A 93 14.27 7.89 -3.83
C GLN A 93 12.87 8.10 -3.24
N GLU A 94 11.84 8.11 -4.07
CA GLU A 94 10.45 8.19 -3.61
C GLU A 94 10.10 7.07 -2.63
N TYR A 95 10.50 5.84 -2.96
CA TYR A 95 10.26 4.69 -2.09
C TYR A 95 11.06 4.77 -0.77
N GLN A 96 12.31 5.19 -0.83
CA GLN A 96 13.13 5.38 0.38
C GLN A 96 12.57 6.50 1.27
N ASN A 97 12.09 7.59 0.69
CA ASN A 97 11.42 8.65 1.44
C ASN A 97 10.14 8.14 2.09
N TYR A 98 9.33 7.40 1.35
CA TYR A 98 8.13 6.76 1.90
C TYR A 98 8.45 5.86 3.10
N LEU A 99 9.46 4.97 2.99
CA LEU A 99 9.88 4.11 4.11
C LEU A 99 10.35 4.92 5.32
N ARG A 100 11.09 6.01 5.08
CA ARG A 100 11.55 6.90 6.15
C ARG A 100 10.38 7.60 6.84
N GLU A 101 9.42 8.10 6.08
CA GLU A 101 8.21 8.72 6.62
C GLU A 101 7.40 7.73 7.45
N GLN A 102 7.25 6.49 6.98
CA GLN A 102 6.57 5.43 7.74
C GLN A 102 7.31 5.09 9.05
N GLU A 103 8.64 5.03 9.01
CA GLU A 103 9.43 4.77 10.23
C GLU A 103 9.33 5.92 11.24
N VAL A 104 9.40 7.18 10.78
CA VAL A 104 9.20 8.35 11.63
C VAL A 104 7.80 8.34 12.24
N LEU A 105 6.77 8.08 11.43
CA LEU A 105 5.40 8.00 11.91
C LEU A 105 5.26 6.91 12.98
N LYS A 106 5.83 5.73 12.75
CA LYS A 106 5.82 4.63 13.71
C LYS A 106 6.49 5.00 15.02
N GLN A 107 7.65 5.68 14.98
CA GLN A 107 8.36 6.12 16.18
C GLN A 107 7.62 7.22 16.95
N GLN A 108 6.87 8.05 16.26
CA GLN A 108 6.07 9.13 16.86
C GLN A 108 4.67 8.67 17.29
N THR A 109 4.25 7.48 16.91
CA THR A 109 2.93 6.96 17.24
C THR A 109 2.91 6.48 18.69
N VAL A 110 2.08 7.11 19.50
CA VAL A 110 1.88 6.74 20.92
C VAL A 110 1.00 5.50 21.02
N ASP A 111 -0.03 5.42 20.16
CA ASP A 111 -0.96 4.30 20.12
C ASP A 111 -1.56 4.15 18.73
N PHE A 112 -2.02 2.94 18.39
CA PHE A 112 -2.54 2.62 17.08
C PHE A 112 -3.60 1.52 17.13
N ILE A 113 -4.72 1.70 16.44
CA ILE A 113 -5.77 0.69 16.29
C ILE A 113 -5.98 0.39 14.81
N GLN A 114 -5.87 -0.88 14.44
CA GLN A 114 -6.34 -1.34 13.14
C GLN A 114 -7.84 -1.64 13.21
N LEU A 115 -8.66 -0.70 12.72
CA LEU A 115 -10.12 -0.85 12.73
C LEU A 115 -10.56 -2.04 11.86
N GLY A 116 -11.58 -2.75 12.35
CA GLY A 116 -12.10 -3.95 11.70
C GLY A 116 -11.34 -5.23 12.02
N GLU A 117 -10.23 -5.16 12.74
CA GLU A 117 -9.52 -6.33 13.26
C GLU A 117 -9.92 -6.58 14.73
N MET A 118 -10.37 -7.80 14.99
CA MET A 118 -11.01 -8.14 16.27
C MET A 118 -10.06 -7.97 17.49
N GLU A 119 -8.81 -8.39 17.37
CA GLU A 119 -7.85 -8.30 18.49
C GLU A 119 -7.47 -6.86 18.82
N PRO A 120 -7.02 -6.00 17.89
CA PRO A 120 -6.73 -4.61 18.19
C PRO A 120 -7.92 -3.84 18.76
N GLU A 121 -9.13 -4.07 18.24
CA GLU A 121 -10.34 -3.40 18.74
C GLU A 121 -10.71 -3.86 20.16
N ARG A 122 -10.53 -5.15 20.46
CA ARG A 122 -10.76 -5.69 21.81
C ARG A 122 -9.74 -5.19 22.82
N GLU A 123 -8.46 -5.12 22.43
CA GLU A 123 -7.38 -4.59 23.28
C GLU A 123 -7.61 -3.12 23.66
N HIS A 124 -8.29 -2.36 22.78
CA HIS A 124 -8.69 -0.99 23.02
C HIS A 124 -10.13 -0.85 23.53
N SER A 125 -10.68 -1.90 24.13
CA SER A 125 -11.99 -1.87 24.82
C SER A 125 -13.13 -1.37 23.93
N LEU A 126 -13.20 -1.75 22.65
CA LEU A 126 -14.26 -1.37 21.73
C LEU A 126 -15.63 -1.47 22.38
N LYS A 127 -16.37 -0.37 22.38
CA LYS A 127 -17.80 -0.30 22.68
C LYS A 127 -18.53 0.40 21.55
N GLY A 128 -19.76 0.06 21.29
CA GLY A 128 -20.50 0.72 20.21
C GLY A 128 -21.93 0.20 20.07
N SER A 129 -22.70 0.96 19.33
CA SER A 129 -24.07 0.63 18.94
C SER A 129 -24.27 1.00 17.47
N ASN A 130 -25.04 0.22 16.73
CA ASN A 130 -25.30 0.42 15.31
C ASN A 130 -23.98 0.60 14.52
N THR A 131 -23.03 -0.29 14.75
CA THR A 131 -21.70 -0.28 14.10
C THR A 131 -21.36 -1.66 13.56
N ALA A 132 -20.63 -1.71 12.46
CA ALA A 132 -20.15 -2.95 11.85
C ALA A 132 -18.76 -2.76 11.22
N VAL A 133 -18.15 -3.86 10.86
CA VAL A 133 -16.92 -3.92 10.05
C VAL A 133 -17.31 -4.01 8.58
N GLY A 134 -16.69 -3.20 7.75
CA GLY A 134 -16.70 -3.29 6.30
C GLY A 134 -15.31 -3.60 5.75
N GLU A 135 -15.26 -3.90 4.46
CA GLU A 135 -14.00 -4.09 3.72
C GLU A 135 -14.09 -3.38 2.36
N PHE A 136 -13.04 -2.65 2.01
CA PHE A 136 -12.91 -1.99 0.73
C PHE A 136 -11.45 -2.06 0.25
N ILE A 137 -11.23 -2.51 -0.98
CA ILE A 137 -9.89 -2.69 -1.59
C ILE A 137 -8.94 -3.48 -0.66
N GLY A 138 -9.45 -4.57 -0.05
CA GLY A 138 -8.65 -5.43 0.83
C GLY A 138 -8.26 -4.81 2.18
N ARG A 139 -8.83 -3.66 2.55
CA ARG A 139 -8.63 -3.00 3.84
C ARG A 139 -9.93 -2.98 4.62
N LYS A 140 -9.88 -3.44 5.86
CA LYS A 140 -11.01 -3.38 6.77
C LYS A 140 -11.16 -1.99 7.36
N PHE A 141 -12.39 -1.63 7.66
CA PHE A 141 -12.75 -0.39 8.34
C PHE A 141 -13.96 -0.61 9.25
N ARG A 142 -14.23 0.33 10.14
CA ARG A 142 -15.46 0.34 10.95
C ARG A 142 -16.36 1.48 10.50
N LEU A 143 -17.63 1.18 10.41
CA LEU A 143 -18.68 2.14 10.08
C LEU A 143 -19.78 2.12 11.15
N SER A 144 -20.54 3.21 11.23
CA SER A 144 -21.79 3.29 11.99
C SER A 144 -22.88 3.93 11.13
N TRP A 145 -24.14 3.67 11.47
CA TRP A 145 -25.30 4.19 10.76
C TRP A 145 -26.41 4.59 11.75
N ASN A 146 -27.31 5.48 11.32
CA ASN A 146 -28.34 6.07 12.18
C ASN A 146 -27.68 6.48 13.50
N ASP A 147 -27.93 7.18 14.33
CA ASP A 147 -27.29 7.58 15.59
C ASP A 147 -26.29 6.57 16.22
N GLY A 148 -25.62 5.79 15.37
CA GLY A 148 -24.64 4.78 15.75
C GLY A 148 -23.34 5.41 16.22
N TRP A 149 -22.65 4.73 17.13
CA TRP A 149 -21.37 5.19 17.68
C TRP A 149 -20.46 4.02 18.02
N PHE A 150 -19.17 4.31 18.13
CA PHE A 150 -18.17 3.41 18.70
C PHE A 150 -17.09 4.20 19.43
N THR A 151 -16.51 3.58 20.44
CA THR A 151 -15.44 4.18 21.26
C THR A 151 -14.30 3.21 21.46
N PHE A 152 -13.13 3.75 21.73
CA PHE A 152 -11.91 3.03 22.06
C PHE A 152 -11.20 3.70 23.23
N ASP A 153 -10.54 2.92 24.07
CA ASP A 153 -9.57 3.41 25.04
C ASP A 153 -8.22 3.51 24.34
N MET A 154 -7.64 4.70 24.28
CA MET A 154 -6.35 4.95 23.63
C MET A 154 -5.32 5.49 24.62
N LYS A 155 -4.07 5.05 24.46
CA LYS A 155 -2.96 5.59 25.23
C LYS A 155 -2.65 7.01 24.77
N VAL A 156 -2.36 7.87 25.74
CA VAL A 156 -1.96 9.25 25.51
C VAL A 156 -0.68 9.57 26.28
N THR A 157 -0.04 10.69 25.97
CA THR A 157 1.09 11.23 26.72
C THR A 157 0.86 12.72 26.98
N ASP A 158 1.35 13.17 28.11
CA ASP A 158 1.36 14.59 28.52
C ASP A 158 2.67 15.30 28.15
N GLN A 159 3.62 14.59 27.55
CA GLN A 159 4.96 15.13 27.25
C GLN A 159 5.00 15.98 25.98
N THR A 160 4.11 15.72 25.02
CA THR A 160 4.08 16.36 23.71
C THR A 160 2.66 16.58 23.24
N PRO A 161 2.42 17.63 22.41
CA PRO A 161 1.14 17.76 21.71
C PRO A 161 0.82 16.52 20.89
N LEU A 162 -0.41 16.05 20.97
CA LEU A 162 -0.87 14.87 20.24
C LEU A 162 -1.76 15.26 19.05
N GLN A 163 -1.73 14.40 18.04
CA GLN A 163 -2.59 14.51 16.86
C GLN A 163 -3.28 13.16 16.62
N LEU A 164 -4.59 13.18 16.47
CA LEU A 164 -5.35 12.04 15.98
C LEU A 164 -5.23 11.96 14.46
N ILE A 165 -4.70 10.85 13.94
CA ILE A 165 -4.69 10.55 12.52
C ILE A 165 -5.74 9.46 12.27
N MET A 166 -6.78 9.81 11.54
CA MET A 166 -7.88 8.91 11.20
C MET A 166 -7.91 8.67 9.70
N THR A 167 -7.70 7.43 9.28
CA THR A 167 -7.83 7.06 7.87
C THR A 167 -9.28 6.80 7.52
N CYS A 168 -9.81 7.59 6.60
CA CYS A 168 -11.19 7.54 6.14
C CYS A 168 -11.28 6.91 4.75
N CYS A 169 -12.39 6.21 4.47
CA CYS A 169 -12.71 5.71 3.13
C CYS A 169 -13.35 6.83 2.31
N GLY A 170 -12.83 7.09 1.11
CA GLY A 170 -13.34 8.15 0.22
C GLY A 170 -14.56 7.76 -0.61
N ASN A 171 -14.98 6.48 -0.57
CA ASN A 171 -16.03 5.94 -1.45
C ASN A 171 -17.37 5.69 -0.74
N ASP A 172 -17.78 6.56 0.16
CA ASP A 172 -19.03 6.36 0.92
C ASP A 172 -20.33 6.67 0.14
N GLY A 173 -20.23 6.94 -1.16
CA GLY A 173 -21.42 7.15 -2.03
C GLY A 173 -22.32 8.33 -1.66
N GLU A 174 -22.31 8.76 -0.41
CA GLU A 174 -23.10 9.86 0.14
C GLU A 174 -22.25 10.72 1.09
N SER A 175 -22.64 11.99 1.28
CA SER A 175 -22.01 12.81 2.30
C SER A 175 -22.39 12.29 3.68
N CYS A 176 -21.41 12.04 4.54
CA CYS A 176 -21.67 11.68 5.93
C CYS A 176 -21.16 12.76 6.89
N SER A 177 -21.84 12.89 8.02
CA SER A 177 -21.43 13.79 9.11
C SER A 177 -21.37 12.99 10.39
N PHE A 178 -20.34 13.23 11.19
CA PHE A 178 -20.16 12.60 12.49
C PHE A 178 -19.38 13.54 13.43
N ASP A 179 -19.53 13.28 14.70
CA ASP A 179 -18.84 14.01 15.76
C ASP A 179 -17.76 13.12 16.40
N ILE A 180 -16.63 13.72 16.72
CA ILE A 180 -15.52 13.07 17.41
C ILE A 180 -15.46 13.62 18.82
N TYR A 181 -15.43 12.73 19.79
CA TYR A 181 -15.38 13.06 21.23
C TYR A 181 -14.10 12.49 21.85
N ILE A 182 -13.59 13.18 22.86
CA ILE A 182 -12.58 12.68 23.80
C ILE A 182 -13.16 12.84 25.19
N ASP A 183 -13.33 11.71 25.93
CA ASP A 183 -13.91 11.67 27.27
C ASP A 183 -15.20 12.51 27.38
N ASP A 184 -16.15 12.21 26.53
CA ASP A 184 -17.47 12.83 26.44
C ASP A 184 -17.45 14.34 26.06
N LYS A 185 -16.29 14.91 25.75
CA LYS A 185 -16.17 16.28 25.25
C LYS A 185 -16.03 16.30 23.72
N LEU A 186 -16.86 17.11 23.07
CA LEU A 186 -16.78 17.28 21.62
C LEU A 186 -15.40 17.84 21.23
N LEU A 187 -14.65 17.08 20.46
CA LEU A 187 -13.41 17.53 19.86
C LEU A 187 -13.66 18.23 18.52
N ARG A 188 -14.47 17.60 17.66
CA ARG A 188 -14.71 18.11 16.30
C ARG A 188 -15.96 17.50 15.67
N SER A 189 -16.73 18.33 14.98
CA SER A 189 -17.75 17.89 14.03
C SER A 189 -17.14 17.83 12.62
N VAL A 190 -17.33 16.72 11.95
CA VAL A 190 -16.79 16.43 10.62
C VAL A 190 -17.94 16.22 9.64
N THR A 191 -17.85 16.89 8.50
CA THR A 191 -18.70 16.60 7.35
C THR A 191 -17.83 16.18 6.20
N MET A 192 -17.88 14.91 5.83
CA MET A 192 -17.20 14.38 4.66
C MET A 192 -18.09 14.60 3.44
N ARG A 193 -17.57 15.32 2.46
CA ARG A 193 -18.20 15.45 1.15
C ARG A 193 -17.66 14.36 0.25
N LEU A 194 -18.51 13.84 -0.63
CA LEU A 194 -18.12 12.95 -1.73
C LEU A 194 -16.87 13.47 -2.41
N GLN A 195 -15.74 12.87 -2.13
CA GLN A 195 -14.60 12.93 -3.03
C GLN A 195 -14.70 11.72 -3.95
N LYS A 196 -14.70 11.95 -5.25
CA LYS A 196 -14.67 10.86 -6.28
C LYS A 196 -13.34 10.09 -6.27
N SER A 197 -12.64 10.05 -5.17
CA SER A 197 -11.42 9.28 -5.03
C SER A 197 -11.79 7.90 -4.48
N GLU A 198 -11.43 6.87 -5.21
CA GLU A 198 -11.59 5.47 -4.79
C GLU A 198 -10.57 5.07 -3.71
N ASP A 199 -9.89 6.02 -3.08
CA ASP A 199 -8.79 5.80 -2.17
C ASP A 199 -9.13 6.18 -0.72
N PHE A 200 -8.37 5.59 0.20
CA PHE A 200 -8.33 6.04 1.59
C PHE A 200 -7.52 7.32 1.72
N TYR A 201 -7.92 8.18 2.64
CA TYR A 201 -7.19 9.41 2.97
C TYR A 201 -7.10 9.63 4.47
N ASP A 202 -6.04 10.30 4.92
CA ASP A 202 -5.81 10.59 6.33
C ASP A 202 -6.36 11.97 6.70
N MET A 203 -7.19 11.98 7.75
CA MET A 203 -7.64 13.19 8.41
C MET A 203 -6.82 13.38 9.69
N LYS A 204 -6.23 14.56 9.83
CA LYS A 204 -5.42 14.94 10.99
C LYS A 204 -6.16 15.94 11.85
N ILE A 205 -6.24 15.66 13.15
CA ILE A 205 -6.97 16.48 14.13
C ILE A 205 -6.07 16.67 15.34
N ASP A 206 -5.75 17.91 15.65
CA ASP A 206 -4.96 18.22 16.82
C ASP A 206 -5.78 17.98 18.09
N ILE A 207 -5.18 17.29 19.06
CA ILE A 207 -5.79 17.01 20.36
C ILE A 207 -5.37 18.11 21.33
N PRO A 208 -6.32 18.84 21.94
CA PRO A 208 -5.99 19.85 22.92
C PRO A 208 -5.21 19.24 24.10
N PHE A 209 -4.14 19.90 24.52
CA PHE A 209 -3.29 19.44 25.63
C PHE A 209 -4.08 19.17 26.91
N GLU A 210 -5.11 19.96 27.16
CA GLU A 210 -6.00 19.80 28.31
C GLU A 210 -6.74 18.45 28.32
N SER A 211 -6.90 17.80 27.15
CA SER A 211 -7.54 16.50 27.03
C SER A 211 -6.60 15.33 27.33
N THR A 212 -5.29 15.58 27.43
CA THR A 212 -4.25 14.54 27.65
C THR A 212 -3.47 14.76 28.95
N SER A 213 -3.52 15.95 29.52
CA SER A 213 -2.86 16.28 30.77
C SER A 213 -3.51 15.57 31.97
N ASN A 214 -2.68 15.00 32.85
CA ASN A 214 -3.09 14.24 34.04
C ASN A 214 -3.76 12.89 33.78
N LYS A 215 -3.37 12.20 32.68
CA LYS A 215 -3.83 10.83 32.40
C LYS A 215 -2.71 9.83 32.41
#